data_85196479df37b9b206581e55419fc881
#
_entry.id   85196479df37b9b206581e55419fc881
#
_cell.length_a   1.000
_cell.length_b   1.000
_cell.length_c   1.000
_cell.angle_alpha   90.00
_cell.angle_beta   90.00
_cell.angle_gamma   90.00
#
_symmetry.space_group_name_H-M   'P 1'
#
loop_
_entity.id
_entity.type
_entity.pdbx_description
1 polymer ?
#
loop_
_entity_poly.entity_id
_entity_poly.type
_entity_poly.pdbx_seq_one_letter_code
_entity_poly.pdbx_strand_id
1 'polypeptide(L)'
;MRKLITSLLLAAFIIPAAFAYVPPKRKHPEVAYDKFKMHHTMLPQVGRLDVSNPDNANRTRWSIGCETLDRDYATFANYKHLLGPLGVGWARLQSGWAKCEKQKGVYDFTWLDEHVNGVIEQGMKPWLSLSYGNPIYSKDGVTLNSSIWTDEETMKAWDNYVRAIVRHYGDKVMMYEVWNEPDGKKANTPEVVANLLIHTGEIIRKENPKAEILAFGLCKNYMCDYIAEVLDILKKKKKLNVLDRVSYHVYFENPDNATERIKALRATVKKYDERLDIFQGESGCPAILEFGHALKYKEWSEFKQVKWDLRRMANDFANNVPSSIFTFVDLQYPNMIQSFGMVRMNLLHEPMYKRPAYYGVQHLASLLHDGIQPAKVEVKAYCNRKVASVGLANKEGEVIGAMLWYSDLTPTDQLDKDNVSVELLGFDVDNLVYVEPITGYVHDLRPVITRGGKEGGNVICSDLPMWDSPILLIKKSALKLKK
;
A
#
# COMPACT_ATOMS: atom_id res chain seq x y z
N MET A 1 11.02 49.47 -71.83
CA MET A 1 11.06 49.47 -70.36
C MET A 1 9.80 48.80 -69.88
N ARG A 2 9.87 47.50 -69.56
CA ARG A 2 8.78 46.72 -69.08
C ARG A 2 8.85 46.67 -67.54
N LYS A 3 7.78 47.15 -66.86
CA LYS A 3 7.66 47.04 -65.43
C LYS A 3 7.08 45.61 -65.11
N LEU A 4 7.84 44.80 -64.40
CA LEU A 4 7.38 43.59 -63.81
C LEU A 4 6.60 43.94 -62.51
N ILE A 5 5.38 43.62 -62.47
CA ILE A 5 4.57 43.64 -61.24
C ILE A 5 4.65 42.25 -60.66
N THR A 6 5.31 42.12 -59.52
CA THR A 6 5.38 40.86 -58.80
C THR A 6 4.20 40.79 -57.83
N SER A 7 3.22 39.97 -58.16
CA SER A 7 2.09 39.68 -57.25
C SER A 7 2.54 38.69 -56.18
N LEU A 8 2.61 39.13 -54.93
CA LEU A 8 2.74 38.26 -53.77
C LEU A 8 1.40 37.60 -53.52
N LEU A 9 1.30 36.30 -53.78
CA LEU A 9 0.23 35.46 -53.30
C LEU A 9 0.48 35.12 -51.82
N LEU A 10 -0.27 35.75 -50.92
CA LEU A 10 -0.34 35.32 -49.51
C LEU A 10 -1.16 34.05 -49.47
N ALA A 11 -0.49 32.91 -49.37
CA ALA A 11 -1.16 31.64 -49.01
C ALA A 11 -1.51 31.67 -47.53
N ALA A 12 -2.77 31.97 -47.21
CA ALA A 12 -3.29 31.77 -45.88
C ALA A 12 -3.31 30.26 -45.59
N PHE A 13 -2.34 29.78 -44.83
CA PHE A 13 -2.45 28.46 -44.20
C PHE A 13 -3.60 28.49 -43.17
N ILE A 14 -4.74 28.00 -43.59
CA ILE A 14 -5.80 27.60 -42.62
C ILE A 14 -5.23 26.40 -41.89
N ILE A 15 -4.67 26.64 -40.70
CA ILE A 15 -4.38 25.58 -39.73
C ILE A 15 -5.77 25.00 -39.36
N PRO A 16 -6.09 23.76 -39.74
CA PRO A 16 -7.31 23.16 -39.24
C PRO A 16 -7.21 23.21 -37.72
N ALA A 17 -8.24 23.79 -37.08
CA ALA A 17 -8.38 23.75 -35.64
C ALA A 17 -8.14 22.28 -35.24
N ALA A 18 -7.07 22.02 -34.55
CA ALA A 18 -6.82 20.71 -34.00
C ALA A 18 -8.05 20.42 -33.16
N PHE A 19 -8.89 19.51 -33.64
CA PHE A 19 -9.96 18.96 -32.82
C PHE A 19 -9.24 18.43 -31.59
N ALA A 20 -9.36 19.13 -30.47
CA ALA A 20 -8.88 18.63 -29.22
C ALA A 20 -9.48 17.22 -29.07
N TYR A 21 -8.62 16.21 -29.11
CA TYR A 21 -9.05 14.85 -28.88
C TYR A 21 -9.72 14.83 -27.49
N VAL A 22 -11.03 14.88 -27.49
CA VAL A 22 -11.82 14.62 -26.28
C VAL A 22 -11.82 13.09 -26.18
N PRO A 23 -11.04 12.52 -25.24
CA PRO A 23 -11.07 11.09 -25.06
C PRO A 23 -12.51 10.70 -24.78
N PRO A 24 -13.04 9.66 -25.42
CA PRO A 24 -14.39 9.20 -25.16
C PRO A 24 -14.52 9.04 -23.65
N LYS A 25 -15.53 9.69 -23.05
CA LYS A 25 -15.84 9.47 -21.63
C LYS A 25 -15.89 7.96 -21.44
N ARG A 26 -14.82 7.38 -20.88
CA ARG A 26 -14.79 5.94 -20.65
C ARG A 26 -15.99 5.67 -19.78
N LYS A 27 -16.88 4.84 -20.30
CA LYS A 27 -17.95 4.28 -19.50
C LYS A 27 -17.30 3.77 -18.21
N HIS A 28 -17.94 4.07 -17.13
CA HIS A 28 -17.57 3.83 -15.76
C HIS A 28 -16.53 2.68 -15.58
N PRO A 29 -15.51 2.83 -14.72
CA PRO A 29 -14.52 1.77 -14.48
C PRO A 29 -15.10 0.40 -14.15
N GLU A 30 -16.34 0.35 -13.67
CA GLU A 30 -17.12 -0.87 -13.45
C GLU A 30 -17.30 -1.72 -14.73
N VAL A 31 -17.21 -1.14 -15.91
CA VAL A 31 -17.24 -1.89 -17.17
C VAL A 31 -16.02 -2.80 -17.34
N ALA A 32 -14.86 -2.43 -16.76
CA ALA A 32 -13.71 -3.33 -16.75
C ALA A 32 -13.98 -4.59 -15.90
N TYR A 33 -14.78 -4.46 -14.85
CA TYR A 33 -15.20 -5.56 -13.98
C TYR A 33 -16.20 -6.50 -14.67
N ASP A 34 -17.08 -5.97 -15.52
CA ASP A 34 -18.04 -6.80 -16.23
C ASP A 34 -17.36 -7.82 -17.19
N LYS A 35 -16.15 -7.52 -17.65
CA LYS A 35 -15.34 -8.49 -18.41
C LYS A 35 -14.93 -9.70 -17.57
N PHE A 36 -14.79 -9.53 -16.26
CA PHE A 36 -14.41 -10.60 -15.34
C PHE A 36 -15.60 -11.42 -14.84
N LYS A 37 -16.82 -10.93 -14.96
CA LYS A 37 -18.04 -11.64 -14.55
C LYS A 37 -18.21 -13.00 -15.21
N MET A 38 -17.87 -13.13 -16.48
CA MET A 38 -18.14 -14.33 -17.27
C MET A 38 -17.28 -15.54 -16.88
N HIS A 39 -16.27 -15.33 -16.02
CA HIS A 39 -15.29 -16.35 -15.65
C HIS A 39 -15.27 -16.70 -14.17
N HIS A 40 -16.26 -16.24 -13.38
CA HIS A 40 -16.09 -16.24 -11.93
C HIS A 40 -16.39 -17.55 -11.24
N THR A 41 -17.59 -18.02 -11.34
CA THR A 41 -18.01 -19.20 -10.61
C THR A 41 -19.42 -19.60 -11.01
N MET A 42 -19.69 -20.90 -10.91
CA MET A 42 -21.05 -21.44 -11.09
C MET A 42 -21.96 -21.19 -9.83
N LEU A 43 -21.40 -20.63 -8.77
CA LEU A 43 -22.17 -20.33 -7.56
C LEU A 43 -23.17 -19.20 -7.79
N PRO A 44 -24.43 -19.31 -7.35
CA PRO A 44 -25.43 -18.26 -7.46
C PRO A 44 -25.00 -16.98 -6.74
N GLN A 45 -25.01 -15.84 -7.42
CA GLN A 45 -24.74 -14.54 -6.79
C GLN A 45 -25.93 -14.15 -5.90
N VAL A 46 -25.65 -13.82 -4.65
CA VAL A 46 -26.66 -13.41 -3.64
C VAL A 46 -26.49 -11.98 -3.13
N GLY A 47 -25.50 -11.27 -3.62
CA GLY A 47 -25.26 -9.87 -3.26
C GLY A 47 -23.95 -9.32 -3.77
N ARG A 48 -23.65 -8.08 -3.36
CA ARG A 48 -22.38 -7.39 -3.56
C ARG A 48 -22.03 -6.63 -2.28
N LEU A 49 -20.75 -6.53 -1.96
CA LEU A 49 -20.28 -5.75 -0.80
C LEU A 49 -20.70 -4.28 -0.96
N ASP A 50 -21.21 -3.72 0.13
CA ASP A 50 -21.46 -2.27 0.21
C ASP A 50 -20.22 -1.57 0.80
N VAL A 51 -19.53 -0.85 -0.06
CA VAL A 51 -18.35 -0.04 0.27
C VAL A 51 -18.58 1.46 0.01
N SER A 52 -19.84 1.88 -0.17
CA SER A 52 -20.20 3.24 -0.53
C SER A 52 -19.87 4.27 0.54
N ASN A 53 -19.91 3.87 1.81
CA ASN A 53 -19.60 4.71 2.97
C ASN A 53 -18.47 4.06 3.79
N PRO A 54 -17.21 4.22 3.41
CA PRO A 54 -16.10 3.64 4.12
C PRO A 54 -15.91 4.30 5.48
N ASP A 55 -15.76 3.51 6.52
CA ASP A 55 -15.29 3.96 7.83
C ASP A 55 -13.77 3.84 7.89
N ASN A 56 -13.08 4.86 7.37
CA ASN A 56 -11.62 4.87 7.29
C ASN A 56 -10.97 4.88 8.67
N ALA A 57 -11.61 5.48 9.66
CA ALA A 57 -11.11 5.53 11.03
C ALA A 57 -11.02 4.15 11.69
N ASN A 58 -11.80 3.17 11.20
CA ASN A 58 -11.83 1.77 11.67
C ASN A 58 -11.05 0.82 10.74
N ARG A 59 -10.04 1.33 10.01
CA ARG A 59 -9.23 0.55 9.06
C ARG A 59 -7.74 0.92 9.18
N THR A 60 -7.28 1.05 10.42
CA THR A 60 -5.93 1.54 10.75
C THR A 60 -4.81 0.54 10.44
N ARG A 61 -5.17 -0.70 10.12
CA ARG A 61 -4.21 -1.70 9.62
C ARG A 61 -3.69 -1.36 8.21
N TRP A 62 -4.46 -0.58 7.43
CA TRP A 62 -4.20 -0.34 6.02
C TRP A 62 -3.82 1.11 5.76
N SER A 63 -2.78 1.28 4.97
CA SER A 63 -2.29 2.55 4.46
C SER A 63 -2.11 2.49 2.95
N ILE A 64 -2.10 3.66 2.32
CA ILE A 64 -1.80 3.83 0.89
C ILE A 64 -0.68 4.84 0.71
N GLY A 65 0.23 4.57 -0.20
CA GLY A 65 1.31 5.48 -0.54
C GLY A 65 0.86 6.63 -1.43
N CYS A 66 1.22 7.86 -1.03
CA CYS A 66 1.12 9.08 -1.81
C CYS A 66 2.49 9.74 -1.89
N GLU A 67 3.50 8.95 -2.29
CA GLU A 67 4.90 9.34 -2.32
C GLU A 67 5.21 10.29 -3.49
N THR A 68 6.42 10.83 -3.47
CA THR A 68 7.08 11.64 -4.52
C THR A 68 6.36 12.94 -4.89
N LEU A 69 5.39 13.38 -4.10
CA LEU A 69 4.74 14.68 -4.26
C LEU A 69 5.72 15.85 -4.05
N ASP A 70 6.73 15.63 -3.23
CA ASP A 70 7.84 16.57 -3.01
C ASP A 70 8.72 16.77 -4.25
N ARG A 71 8.59 15.88 -5.26
CA ARG A 71 9.28 15.92 -6.56
C ARG A 71 8.37 16.22 -7.73
N ASP A 72 7.09 16.50 -7.46
CA ASP A 72 6.08 16.78 -8.47
C ASP A 72 5.84 15.62 -9.47
N TYR A 73 6.07 14.35 -9.04
CA TYR A 73 5.82 13.18 -9.89
C TYR A 73 4.33 12.80 -9.96
N ALA A 74 3.51 13.45 -9.18
CA ALA A 74 2.05 13.43 -9.25
C ALA A 74 1.49 14.78 -8.75
N THR A 75 0.26 15.10 -9.09
CA THR A 75 -0.44 16.31 -8.62
C THR A 75 -1.57 15.89 -7.69
N PHE A 76 -1.40 16.15 -6.39
CA PHE A 76 -2.30 15.70 -5.33
C PHE A 76 -3.74 16.20 -5.53
N ALA A 77 -3.92 17.48 -5.89
CA ALA A 77 -5.21 18.08 -6.13
C ALA A 77 -6.07 17.34 -7.16
N ASN A 78 -5.42 16.72 -8.16
CA ASN A 78 -6.11 15.99 -9.23
C ASN A 78 -6.75 14.68 -8.75
N TYR A 79 -6.21 14.04 -7.72
CA TYR A 79 -6.66 12.72 -7.31
C TYR A 79 -7.12 12.61 -5.85
N LYS A 80 -6.91 13.62 -5.00
CA LYS A 80 -7.22 13.56 -3.57
C LYS A 80 -8.64 13.07 -3.25
N HIS A 81 -9.62 13.44 -4.09
CA HIS A 81 -11.02 13.06 -3.93
C HIS A 81 -11.28 11.54 -4.09
N LEU A 82 -10.32 10.80 -4.62
CA LEU A 82 -10.40 9.35 -4.78
C LEU A 82 -9.83 8.59 -3.57
N LEU A 83 -9.12 9.27 -2.65
CA LEU A 83 -8.47 8.63 -1.50
C LEU A 83 -9.49 8.11 -0.47
N GLY A 84 -10.37 8.97 0.01
CA GLY A 84 -11.37 8.60 1.02
C GLY A 84 -12.22 7.40 0.62
N PRO A 85 -12.78 7.38 -0.61
CA PRO A 85 -13.57 6.25 -1.09
C PRO A 85 -12.80 4.92 -1.20
N LEU A 86 -11.44 4.91 -1.26
CA LEU A 86 -10.65 3.68 -1.23
C LEU A 86 -10.89 2.88 0.07
N GLY A 87 -11.13 3.58 1.17
CA GLY A 87 -11.51 2.93 2.40
C GLY A 87 -10.35 2.34 3.19
N VAL A 88 -9.18 2.99 3.18
CA VAL A 88 -8.04 2.67 4.07
C VAL A 88 -7.84 3.79 5.10
N GLY A 89 -7.21 3.48 6.25
CA GLY A 89 -7.15 4.40 7.37
C GLY A 89 -6.06 5.46 7.26
N TRP A 90 -4.97 5.19 6.55
CA TRP A 90 -3.79 6.04 6.51
C TRP A 90 -3.32 6.34 5.09
N ALA A 91 -2.64 7.49 4.93
CA ALA A 91 -1.90 7.85 3.72
C ALA A 91 -0.47 8.25 4.07
N ARG A 92 0.51 7.64 3.38
CA ARG A 92 1.93 7.96 3.49
C ARG A 92 2.27 9.15 2.62
N LEU A 93 2.94 10.15 3.21
CA LEU A 93 3.44 11.34 2.54
C LEU A 93 4.94 11.49 2.82
N GLN A 94 5.71 11.91 1.84
CA GLN A 94 7.09 12.35 2.06
C GLN A 94 7.11 13.82 2.45
N SER A 95 7.88 14.17 3.47
CA SER A 95 7.83 15.50 4.10
C SER A 95 8.45 16.62 3.26
N GLY A 96 9.35 16.27 2.31
CA GLY A 96 9.92 17.23 1.36
C GLY A 96 10.72 18.35 1.98
N TRP A 97 11.76 18.06 2.78
CA TRP A 97 12.57 19.09 3.42
C TRP A 97 13.03 20.20 2.45
N ALA A 98 13.51 19.83 1.26
CA ALA A 98 13.93 20.78 0.24
C ALA A 98 12.81 21.72 -0.26
N LYS A 99 11.54 21.27 -0.23
CA LYS A 99 10.37 22.10 -0.58
C LYS A 99 9.95 23.01 0.56
N CYS A 100 10.08 22.54 1.79
CA CYS A 100 9.65 23.25 2.99
C CYS A 100 10.67 24.27 3.47
N GLU A 101 11.96 24.13 3.13
CA GLU A 101 13.04 25.06 3.53
C GLU A 101 13.88 25.44 2.30
N LYS A 102 13.50 26.52 1.62
CA LYS A 102 14.22 27.08 0.46
C LYS A 102 15.32 28.06 0.85
N GLN A 103 15.25 28.59 2.05
CA GLN A 103 16.25 29.48 2.66
C GLN A 103 16.57 28.96 4.06
N LYS A 104 17.86 28.94 4.41
CA LYS A 104 18.33 28.39 5.70
C LYS A 104 17.57 28.97 6.88
N GLY A 105 16.89 28.10 7.64
CA GLY A 105 16.12 28.47 8.84
C GLY A 105 14.74 29.09 8.58
N VAL A 106 14.28 29.18 7.33
CA VAL A 106 12.97 29.72 6.96
C VAL A 106 12.09 28.58 6.43
N TYR A 107 11.07 28.21 7.21
CA TYR A 107 10.17 27.10 6.89
C TYR A 107 8.85 27.60 6.35
N ASP A 108 8.48 27.07 5.18
CA ASP A 108 7.17 27.26 4.53
C ASP A 108 6.52 25.89 4.30
N PHE A 109 5.51 25.57 5.10
CA PHE A 109 4.77 24.31 5.01
C PHE A 109 3.52 24.40 4.14
N THR A 110 3.22 25.54 3.50
CA THR A 110 2.01 25.74 2.68
C THR A 110 1.78 24.62 1.68
N TRP A 111 2.84 24.17 1.01
CA TRP A 111 2.79 23.04 0.10
C TRP A 111 2.38 21.73 0.81
N LEU A 112 3.00 21.42 1.95
CA LEU A 112 2.73 20.17 2.67
C LEU A 112 1.37 20.22 3.39
N ASP A 113 0.92 21.41 3.80
CA ASP A 113 -0.38 21.64 4.41
C ASP A 113 -1.54 21.24 3.48
N GLU A 114 -1.42 21.50 2.17
CA GLU A 114 -2.41 21.04 1.18
C GLU A 114 -2.57 19.52 1.21
N HIS A 115 -1.46 18.79 1.34
CA HIS A 115 -1.45 17.33 1.34
C HIS A 115 -1.95 16.75 2.66
N VAL A 116 -1.43 17.24 3.77
CA VAL A 116 -1.82 16.79 5.13
C VAL A 116 -3.30 17.06 5.38
N ASN A 117 -3.76 18.31 5.14
CA ASN A 117 -5.16 18.65 5.33
C ASN A 117 -6.07 17.94 4.32
N GLY A 118 -5.61 17.78 3.06
CA GLY A 118 -6.36 17.06 2.03
C GLY A 118 -6.58 15.58 2.36
N VAL A 119 -5.60 14.91 2.99
CA VAL A 119 -5.77 13.53 3.51
C VAL A 119 -6.81 13.50 4.64
N ILE A 120 -6.73 14.46 5.57
CA ILE A 120 -7.68 14.56 6.69
C ILE A 120 -9.10 14.84 6.18
N GLU A 121 -9.27 15.72 5.21
CA GLU A 121 -10.57 16.00 4.54
C GLU A 121 -11.20 14.74 3.93
N GLN A 122 -10.39 13.77 3.53
CA GLN A 122 -10.84 12.47 3.02
C GLN A 122 -11.14 11.45 4.12
N GLY A 123 -11.15 11.84 5.40
CA GLY A 123 -11.42 10.96 6.55
C GLY A 123 -10.28 9.99 6.87
N MET A 124 -9.08 10.25 6.37
CA MET A 124 -7.89 9.43 6.56
C MET A 124 -6.88 10.14 7.49
N LYS A 125 -5.94 9.40 8.03
CA LYS A 125 -4.84 9.93 8.84
C LYS A 125 -3.58 10.04 7.99
N PRO A 126 -2.93 11.21 7.90
CA PRO A 126 -1.64 11.33 7.25
C PRO A 126 -0.53 10.80 8.17
N TRP A 127 0.51 10.20 7.58
CA TRP A 127 1.78 9.97 8.25
C TRP A 127 2.94 10.38 7.36
N LEU A 128 4.02 10.88 7.97
CA LEU A 128 5.11 11.51 7.26
C LEU A 128 6.38 10.66 7.30
N SER A 129 6.90 10.31 6.12
CA SER A 129 8.29 9.88 5.97
C SER A 129 9.17 11.14 5.94
N LEU A 130 9.96 11.34 6.99
CA LEU A 130 10.91 12.43 7.10
C LEU A 130 12.13 12.11 6.25
N SER A 131 12.13 12.56 5.02
CA SER A 131 13.13 12.31 3.97
C SER A 131 12.93 13.33 2.83
N TYR A 132 13.87 13.62 2.00
CA TYR A 132 15.27 13.26 2.04
C TYR A 132 16.12 14.44 2.56
N GLY A 133 17.33 14.70 2.01
CA GLY A 133 18.14 15.86 2.33
C GLY A 133 17.63 17.14 1.68
N ASN A 134 18.38 18.24 1.91
CA ASN A 134 18.10 19.55 1.32
C ASN A 134 19.36 20.09 0.61
N PRO A 135 19.28 20.48 -0.68
CA PRO A 135 20.44 20.90 -1.49
C PRO A 135 21.11 22.19 -0.99
N ILE A 136 20.43 23.00 -0.15
CA ILE A 136 21.05 24.18 0.47
C ILE A 136 22.06 23.82 1.56
N TYR A 137 22.06 22.56 2.03
CA TYR A 137 23.00 22.03 3.00
C TYR A 137 23.86 20.90 2.41
N SER A 138 23.32 20.04 1.53
CA SER A 138 24.00 18.89 0.96
C SER A 138 23.78 18.80 -0.54
N LYS A 139 24.83 18.60 -1.34
CA LYS A 139 24.78 18.61 -2.83
C LYS A 139 23.84 17.55 -3.43
N ASP A 140 23.70 16.38 -2.80
CA ASP A 140 22.82 15.29 -3.24
C ASP A 140 21.48 15.26 -2.50
N GLY A 141 21.16 16.34 -1.77
CA GLY A 141 19.98 16.41 -0.90
C GLY A 141 18.63 16.21 -1.59
N VAL A 142 18.51 16.46 -2.90
CA VAL A 142 17.26 16.25 -3.67
C VAL A 142 17.15 14.86 -4.30
N THR A 143 18.20 14.05 -4.29
CA THR A 143 18.16 12.74 -4.94
C THR A 143 17.43 11.72 -4.09
N LEU A 144 16.61 10.89 -4.75
CA LEU A 144 16.07 9.69 -4.11
C LEU A 144 17.22 8.83 -3.60
N ASN A 145 17.07 8.29 -2.40
CA ASN A 145 18.13 7.50 -1.77
C ASN A 145 19.46 8.27 -1.61
N SER A 146 19.39 9.56 -1.24
CA SER A 146 20.56 10.36 -0.93
C SER A 146 21.35 9.82 0.27
N SER A 147 22.64 10.20 0.40
CA SER A 147 23.40 9.91 1.60
C SER A 147 22.88 10.73 2.76
N ILE A 148 22.84 10.13 3.94
CA ILE A 148 22.66 10.84 5.19
C ILE A 148 23.98 11.57 5.49
N TRP A 149 23.88 12.84 5.86
CA TRP A 149 25.02 13.70 6.21
C TRP A 149 25.59 13.32 7.58
N THR A 150 26.85 13.68 7.77
CA THR A 150 27.57 13.42 9.04
C THR A 150 28.16 14.70 9.65
N ASP A 151 28.06 15.83 8.96
CA ASP A 151 28.52 17.11 9.43
C ASP A 151 27.52 17.75 10.42
N GLU A 152 28.04 18.49 11.38
CA GLU A 152 27.25 19.10 12.46
C GLU A 152 26.30 20.20 11.97
N GLU A 153 26.68 20.96 10.93
CA GLU A 153 25.85 22.05 10.40
C GLU A 153 24.57 21.47 9.79
N THR A 154 24.69 20.46 8.94
CA THR A 154 23.56 19.83 8.28
C THR A 154 22.69 19.05 9.29
N MET A 155 23.30 18.37 10.27
CA MET A 155 22.55 17.69 11.33
C MET A 155 21.75 18.69 12.19
N LYS A 156 22.34 19.82 12.54
CA LYS A 156 21.62 20.88 13.29
C LYS A 156 20.48 21.49 12.48
N ALA A 157 20.67 21.67 11.18
CA ALA A 157 19.61 22.14 10.28
C ALA A 157 18.46 21.13 10.20
N TRP A 158 18.77 19.83 10.10
CA TRP A 158 17.79 18.76 10.17
C TRP A 158 17.03 18.77 11.50
N ASP A 159 17.70 18.86 12.63
CA ASP A 159 17.09 18.94 13.95
C ASP A 159 16.08 20.10 14.04
N ASN A 160 16.45 21.26 13.48
CA ASN A 160 15.56 22.42 13.43
C ASN A 160 14.35 22.19 12.54
N TYR A 161 14.56 21.58 11.35
CA TYR A 161 13.48 21.21 10.44
C TYR A 161 12.52 20.21 11.08
N VAL A 162 13.03 19.12 11.69
CA VAL A 162 12.19 18.13 12.40
C VAL A 162 11.38 18.81 13.52
N ARG A 163 12.02 19.68 14.30
CA ARG A 163 11.31 20.41 15.36
C ARG A 163 10.21 21.32 14.79
N ALA A 164 10.50 22.01 13.70
CA ALA A 164 9.55 22.90 13.07
C ALA A 164 8.33 22.13 12.53
N ILE A 165 8.55 21.03 11.79
CA ILE A 165 7.47 20.25 11.18
C ILE A 165 6.61 19.52 12.22
N VAL A 166 7.23 18.95 13.28
CA VAL A 166 6.47 18.27 14.35
C VAL A 166 5.61 19.26 15.13
N ARG A 167 6.14 20.44 15.45
CA ARG A 167 5.34 21.52 16.09
C ARG A 167 4.22 22.03 15.20
N HIS A 168 4.49 22.19 13.90
CA HIS A 168 3.51 22.71 12.94
C HIS A 168 2.28 21.80 12.83
N TYR A 169 2.50 20.49 12.75
CA TYR A 169 1.38 19.55 12.59
C TYR A 169 0.76 19.09 13.90
N GLY A 170 1.51 19.04 15.01
CA GLY A 170 0.97 18.61 16.30
C GLY A 170 0.15 17.32 16.20
N ASP A 171 -1.09 17.36 16.69
CA ASP A 171 -1.99 16.18 16.68
C ASP A 171 -2.52 15.79 15.29
N LYS A 172 -2.29 16.58 14.25
CA LYS A 172 -2.69 16.23 12.87
C LYS A 172 -1.86 15.09 12.30
N VAL A 173 -0.59 14.97 12.72
CA VAL A 173 0.31 13.90 12.30
C VAL A 173 0.84 13.17 13.53
N MET A 174 0.39 11.92 13.66
CA MET A 174 0.67 11.09 14.83
C MET A 174 1.61 9.92 14.53
N MET A 175 2.19 9.86 13.35
CA MET A 175 3.12 8.82 12.95
C MET A 175 4.17 9.41 12.00
N TYR A 176 5.44 9.20 12.34
CA TYR A 176 6.60 9.68 11.59
C TYR A 176 7.54 8.51 11.28
N GLU A 177 7.99 8.41 10.04
CA GLU A 177 9.04 7.49 9.64
C GLU A 177 10.35 8.24 9.44
N VAL A 178 11.41 7.76 10.07
CA VAL A 178 12.73 8.39 9.96
C VAL A 178 13.48 7.79 8.79
N TRP A 179 13.64 8.61 7.75
CA TRP A 179 14.29 8.28 6.49
C TRP A 179 13.54 7.27 5.63
N ASN A 180 14.09 7.00 4.44
CA ASN A 180 13.57 6.02 3.47
C ASN A 180 14.73 5.24 2.87
N GLU A 181 14.73 3.92 3.00
CA GLU A 181 15.65 2.96 2.39
C GLU A 181 17.15 3.28 2.62
N PRO A 182 17.59 3.58 3.86
CA PRO A 182 18.99 3.91 4.11
C PRO A 182 19.94 2.76 3.75
N ASP A 183 19.52 1.53 3.95
CA ASP A 183 20.28 0.32 3.62
C ASP A 183 20.50 0.12 2.11
N GLY A 184 19.81 0.88 1.27
CA GLY A 184 20.03 0.95 -0.17
C GLY A 184 21.37 1.57 -0.54
N LYS A 185 21.99 2.37 0.33
CA LYS A 185 23.20 3.14 0.06
C LYS A 185 24.32 2.80 1.04
N LYS A 186 25.50 2.44 0.50
CA LYS A 186 26.67 2.02 1.31
C LYS A 186 27.14 3.08 2.30
N ALA A 187 27.00 4.37 2.00
CA ALA A 187 27.39 5.46 2.87
C ALA A 187 26.52 5.58 4.14
N ASN A 188 25.30 5.05 4.10
CA ASN A 188 24.38 5.05 5.23
C ASN A 188 24.68 3.84 6.12
N THR A 189 25.80 3.87 6.84
CA THR A 189 26.17 2.80 7.77
C THR A 189 25.21 2.73 8.96
N PRO A 190 25.15 1.60 9.69
CA PRO A 190 24.33 1.50 10.90
C PRO A 190 24.56 2.62 11.91
N GLU A 191 25.81 3.09 12.06
CA GLU A 191 26.15 4.21 12.95
C GLU A 191 25.54 5.54 12.50
N VAL A 192 25.63 5.83 11.20
CA VAL A 192 25.06 7.06 10.61
C VAL A 192 23.55 7.07 10.80
N VAL A 193 22.91 5.94 10.53
CA VAL A 193 21.45 5.79 10.65
C VAL A 193 20.99 5.80 12.10
N ALA A 194 21.70 5.12 13.00
CA ALA A 194 21.39 5.17 14.43
C ALA A 194 21.50 6.61 14.98
N ASN A 195 22.51 7.37 14.54
CA ASN A 195 22.67 8.76 14.95
C ASN A 195 21.50 9.63 14.46
N LEU A 196 21.14 9.54 13.19
CA LEU A 196 19.98 10.26 12.64
C LEU A 196 18.69 9.91 13.40
N LEU A 197 18.46 8.63 13.70
CA LEU A 197 17.27 8.19 14.44
C LEU A 197 17.25 8.75 15.87
N ILE A 198 18.40 8.79 16.56
CA ILE A 198 18.48 9.35 17.91
C ILE A 198 18.09 10.83 17.89
N HIS A 199 18.71 11.63 17.02
CA HIS A 199 18.40 13.05 16.89
C HIS A 199 16.92 13.28 16.57
N THR A 200 16.43 12.63 15.53
CA THR A 200 15.04 12.78 15.06
C THR A 200 14.04 12.30 16.10
N GLY A 201 14.26 11.11 16.67
CA GLY A 201 13.35 10.51 17.63
C GLY A 201 13.27 11.27 18.96
N GLU A 202 14.38 11.79 19.46
CA GLU A 202 14.39 12.63 20.67
C GLU A 202 13.60 13.92 20.47
N ILE A 203 13.71 14.53 19.29
CA ILE A 203 12.93 15.73 18.96
C ILE A 203 11.44 15.38 18.89
N ILE A 204 11.07 14.32 18.18
CA ILE A 204 9.66 13.90 18.07
C ILE A 204 9.10 13.59 19.48
N ARG A 205 9.82 12.81 20.30
CA ARG A 205 9.38 12.49 21.68
C ARG A 205 9.19 13.72 22.54
N LYS A 206 10.01 14.76 22.34
CA LYS A 206 9.90 16.02 23.07
C LYS A 206 8.74 16.89 22.61
N GLU A 207 8.55 17.03 21.29
CA GLU A 207 7.58 17.96 20.70
C GLU A 207 6.18 17.33 20.57
N ASN A 208 6.10 16.01 20.31
CA ASN A 208 4.85 15.24 20.26
C ASN A 208 5.06 13.83 20.87
N PRO A 209 5.01 13.70 22.20
CA PRO A 209 5.31 12.45 22.90
C PRO A 209 4.34 11.30 22.61
N LYS A 210 3.16 11.60 22.03
CA LYS A 210 2.15 10.61 21.64
C LYS A 210 2.36 10.05 20.23
N ALA A 211 3.20 10.69 19.43
CA ALA A 211 3.44 10.24 18.05
C ALA A 211 4.20 8.92 18.02
N GLU A 212 3.81 8.05 17.10
CA GLU A 212 4.50 6.80 16.80
C GLU A 212 5.70 7.07 15.89
N ILE A 213 6.84 6.46 16.19
CA ILE A 213 8.08 6.62 15.43
C ILE A 213 8.44 5.31 14.74
N LEU A 214 8.42 5.34 13.41
CA LEU A 214 8.86 4.27 12.53
C LEU A 214 10.27 4.58 12.02
N ALA A 215 11.01 3.56 11.67
CA ALA A 215 12.26 3.63 10.92
C ALA A 215 12.51 2.26 10.25
N PHE A 216 13.01 2.19 9.11
CA PHE A 216 13.68 3.10 8.19
C PHE A 216 13.21 2.86 6.75
N GLY A 217 12.17 2.07 6.53
CA GLY A 217 11.80 1.62 5.19
C GLY A 217 12.89 0.74 4.57
N LEU A 218 13.35 -0.30 5.28
CA LEU A 218 14.47 -1.16 4.84
C LEU A 218 14.14 -1.93 3.58
N CYS A 219 15.02 -1.90 2.57
CA CYS A 219 14.75 -2.47 1.23
C CYS A 219 15.66 -3.63 0.81
N LYS A 220 16.74 -3.92 1.56
CA LYS A 220 17.72 -4.93 1.16
C LYS A 220 17.50 -6.31 1.79
N ASN A 221 18.06 -7.32 1.17
CA ASN A 221 17.96 -8.71 1.64
C ASN A 221 18.61 -8.95 3.01
N TYR A 222 19.61 -8.15 3.38
CA TYR A 222 20.31 -8.21 4.67
C TYR A 222 19.68 -7.33 5.76
N MET A 223 18.42 -6.94 5.61
CA MET A 223 17.77 -6.01 6.54
C MET A 223 17.85 -6.45 8.01
N CYS A 224 17.81 -7.77 8.30
CA CYS A 224 17.88 -8.27 9.67
C CYS A 224 19.25 -8.01 10.31
N ASP A 225 20.34 -8.17 9.57
CA ASP A 225 21.69 -7.90 10.08
C ASP A 225 21.88 -6.39 10.25
N TYR A 226 21.51 -5.61 9.25
CA TYR A 226 21.61 -4.16 9.29
C TYR A 226 20.84 -3.55 10.46
N ILE A 227 19.58 -3.98 10.67
CA ILE A 227 18.78 -3.45 11.79
C ILE A 227 19.31 -3.95 13.15
N ALA A 228 19.84 -5.16 13.23
CA ALA A 228 20.47 -5.65 14.45
C ALA A 228 21.65 -4.75 14.88
N GLU A 229 22.53 -4.38 13.94
CA GLU A 229 23.63 -3.45 14.20
C GLU A 229 23.14 -2.08 14.66
N VAL A 230 22.09 -1.52 14.01
CA VAL A 230 21.46 -0.27 14.44
C VAL A 230 20.90 -0.37 15.86
N LEU A 231 20.16 -1.44 16.16
CA LEU A 231 19.55 -1.66 17.48
C LEU A 231 20.59 -1.92 18.57
N ASP A 232 21.74 -2.55 18.26
CA ASP A 232 22.89 -2.70 19.16
C ASP A 232 23.43 -1.33 19.59
N ILE A 233 23.58 -0.41 18.62
CA ILE A 233 24.03 0.97 18.89
C ILE A 233 23.02 1.70 19.77
N LEU A 234 21.72 1.62 19.45
CA LEU A 234 20.66 2.24 20.26
C LEU A 234 20.63 1.68 21.68
N LYS A 235 20.76 0.36 21.83
CA LYS A 235 20.82 -0.31 23.14
C LYS A 235 22.03 0.13 23.96
N LYS A 236 23.21 0.16 23.34
CA LYS A 236 24.46 0.63 23.98
C LYS A 236 24.34 2.07 24.44
N LYS A 237 23.69 2.93 23.65
CA LYS A 237 23.46 4.36 23.98
C LYS A 237 22.22 4.57 24.87
N LYS A 238 21.48 3.52 25.26
CA LYS A 238 20.23 3.57 26.04
C LYS A 238 19.14 4.42 25.37
N LYS A 239 19.00 4.27 24.04
CA LYS A 239 18.09 5.07 23.19
C LYS A 239 17.04 4.22 22.43
N LEU A 240 16.73 2.99 22.85
CA LEU A 240 15.69 2.18 22.21
C LEU A 240 14.30 2.83 22.25
N ASN A 241 14.07 3.74 23.18
CA ASN A 241 12.79 4.46 23.33
C ASN A 241 12.50 5.50 22.22
N VAL A 242 13.48 5.79 21.34
CA VAL A 242 13.26 6.68 20.17
C VAL A 242 12.58 5.98 19.00
N LEU A 243 12.27 4.68 19.12
CA LEU A 243 11.69 3.85 18.09
C LEU A 243 10.51 3.06 18.64
N ASP A 244 9.44 2.93 17.85
CA ASP A 244 8.27 2.08 18.14
C ASP A 244 8.19 0.89 17.18
N ARG A 245 8.44 1.11 15.89
CA ARG A 245 8.42 0.05 14.88
C ARG A 245 9.55 0.18 13.87
N VAL A 246 10.02 -0.95 13.40
CA VAL A 246 10.91 -1.03 12.24
C VAL A 246 10.07 -1.16 10.99
N SER A 247 10.13 -0.14 10.12
CA SER A 247 9.49 -0.21 8.80
C SER A 247 10.40 -0.85 7.77
N TYR A 248 9.80 -1.54 6.80
CA TYR A 248 10.51 -2.24 5.74
C TYR A 248 9.71 -2.22 4.43
N HIS A 249 10.43 -2.36 3.31
CA HIS A 249 9.91 -2.42 1.96
C HIS A 249 10.31 -3.75 1.34
N VAL A 250 9.36 -4.63 1.05
CA VAL A 250 9.65 -5.95 0.50
C VAL A 250 8.82 -6.20 -0.74
N TYR A 251 9.52 -6.36 -1.84
CA TYR A 251 8.94 -6.66 -3.15
C TYR A 251 9.39 -8.04 -3.62
N PHE A 252 8.46 -8.99 -3.68
CA PHE A 252 8.67 -10.32 -4.25
C PHE A 252 7.74 -10.54 -5.44
N GLU A 253 8.19 -11.25 -6.47
CA GLU A 253 7.33 -11.65 -7.59
C GLU A 253 6.12 -12.46 -7.10
N ASN A 254 6.39 -13.44 -6.23
CA ASN A 254 5.33 -14.10 -5.47
C ASN A 254 5.20 -13.40 -4.10
N PRO A 255 4.10 -12.68 -3.83
CA PRO A 255 3.93 -11.90 -2.60
C PRO A 255 3.98 -12.76 -1.32
N ASP A 256 3.65 -14.05 -1.41
CA ASP A 256 3.65 -14.96 -0.27
C ASP A 256 5.05 -15.33 0.22
N ASN A 257 6.09 -15.13 -0.60
CA ASN A 257 7.50 -15.34 -0.19
C ASN A 257 7.96 -14.33 0.87
N ALA A 258 7.15 -13.31 1.18
CA ALA A 258 7.44 -12.35 2.24
C ALA A 258 7.35 -12.94 3.66
N THR A 259 6.54 -14.00 3.86
CA THR A 259 6.20 -14.54 5.20
C THR A 259 7.41 -14.83 6.07
N GLU A 260 8.42 -15.57 5.55
CA GLU A 260 9.58 -15.93 6.33
C GLU A 260 10.47 -14.72 6.65
N ARG A 261 10.53 -13.73 5.75
CA ARG A 261 11.25 -12.49 5.97
C ARG A 261 10.57 -11.65 7.06
N ILE A 262 9.26 -11.56 7.05
CA ILE A 262 8.44 -10.89 8.07
C ILE A 262 8.71 -11.51 9.45
N LYS A 263 8.65 -12.83 9.55
CA LYS A 263 8.91 -13.55 10.80
C LYS A 263 10.33 -13.32 11.31
N ALA A 264 11.33 -13.40 10.42
CA ALA A 264 12.73 -13.19 10.78
C ALA A 264 12.98 -11.77 11.28
N LEU A 265 12.44 -10.74 10.60
CA LEU A 265 12.58 -9.35 11.02
C LEU A 265 11.91 -9.10 12.37
N ARG A 266 10.67 -9.57 12.55
CA ARG A 266 9.97 -9.44 13.85
C ARG A 266 10.75 -10.13 14.98
N ALA A 267 11.25 -11.34 14.75
CA ALA A 267 12.05 -12.05 15.73
C ALA A 267 13.35 -11.30 16.06
N THR A 268 13.97 -10.63 15.08
CA THR A 268 15.17 -9.82 15.29
C THR A 268 14.85 -8.61 16.19
N VAL A 269 13.84 -7.82 15.88
CA VAL A 269 13.54 -6.61 16.66
C VAL A 269 13.05 -6.93 18.09
N LYS A 270 12.29 -8.00 18.25
CA LYS A 270 11.79 -8.45 19.56
C LYS A 270 12.90 -8.89 20.54
N LYS A 271 14.08 -9.32 20.05
CA LYS A 271 15.25 -9.62 20.90
C LYS A 271 15.79 -8.39 21.65
N TYR A 272 15.55 -7.20 21.16
CA TYR A 272 16.04 -5.95 21.75
C TYR A 272 15.06 -5.33 22.74
N ASP A 273 13.78 -5.33 22.38
CA ASP A 273 12.70 -4.83 23.22
C ASP A 273 11.37 -5.43 22.75
N GLU A 274 10.64 -6.09 23.66
CA GLU A 274 9.32 -6.69 23.36
C GLU A 274 8.27 -5.66 22.93
N ARG A 275 8.48 -4.38 23.25
CA ARG A 275 7.63 -3.28 22.81
C ARG A 275 7.76 -3.00 21.32
N LEU A 276 8.92 -3.23 20.73
CA LEU A 276 9.17 -2.99 19.32
C LEU A 276 8.37 -3.97 18.44
N ASP A 277 7.84 -3.48 17.33
CA ASP A 277 7.22 -4.32 16.28
C ASP A 277 7.66 -3.86 14.90
N ILE A 278 7.06 -4.39 13.87
CA ILE A 278 7.37 -4.12 12.47
C ILE A 278 6.18 -3.49 11.75
N PHE A 279 6.45 -2.79 10.66
CA PHE A 279 5.47 -2.15 9.80
C PHE A 279 5.89 -2.29 8.33
N GLN A 280 5.00 -2.78 7.46
CA GLN A 280 5.25 -2.78 6.04
C GLN A 280 5.00 -1.37 5.50
N GLY A 281 6.07 -0.59 5.33
CA GLY A 281 5.99 0.81 4.93
C GLY A 281 5.68 1.02 3.45
N GLU A 282 6.09 0.05 2.61
CA GLU A 282 5.93 0.16 1.16
C GLU A 282 5.99 -1.20 0.49
N SER A 283 4.95 -1.55 -0.28
CA SER A 283 4.90 -2.79 -1.05
C SER A 283 3.80 -2.69 -2.11
N GLY A 284 4.07 -3.12 -3.34
CA GLY A 284 3.12 -3.03 -4.46
C GLY A 284 3.58 -3.83 -5.66
N CYS A 285 2.80 -3.76 -6.73
CA CYS A 285 3.05 -4.48 -7.96
C CYS A 285 2.80 -3.58 -9.18
N PRO A 286 3.65 -3.65 -10.23
CA PRO A 286 3.38 -2.94 -11.47
C PRO A 286 2.11 -3.44 -12.17
N ALA A 287 1.45 -2.54 -12.88
CA ALA A 287 0.31 -2.88 -13.74
C ALA A 287 0.68 -3.19 -15.19
N ILE A 288 1.94 -3.00 -15.55
CA ILE A 288 2.52 -3.28 -16.87
C ILE A 288 3.99 -3.68 -16.71
N LEU A 289 4.63 -4.10 -17.80
CA LEU A 289 6.08 -4.30 -17.83
C LEU A 289 6.80 -3.00 -17.47
N GLU A 290 7.66 -3.06 -16.45
CA GLU A 290 8.52 -1.98 -15.99
C GLU A 290 9.99 -2.23 -16.34
N PHE A 291 10.75 -1.15 -16.63
CA PHE A 291 12.17 -1.22 -16.95
C PHE A 291 13.08 -0.70 -15.83
N GLY A 292 12.49 -0.15 -14.78
CA GLY A 292 13.15 0.36 -13.58
C GLY A 292 12.43 -0.04 -12.30
N HIS A 293 13.04 0.29 -11.16
CA HIS A 293 12.48 0.07 -9.81
C HIS A 293 12.25 -1.41 -9.43
N ALA A 294 11.40 -1.64 -8.45
CA ALA A 294 11.08 -2.99 -8.00
C ALA A 294 10.30 -3.78 -9.05
N LEU A 295 10.49 -5.10 -9.08
CA LEU A 295 9.76 -6.04 -9.96
C LEU A 295 9.88 -5.78 -11.47
N LYS A 296 10.92 -5.05 -11.90
CA LYS A 296 11.22 -4.75 -13.31
C LYS A 296 11.49 -5.99 -14.15
N TYR A 297 11.37 -5.84 -15.49
CA TYR A 297 11.64 -6.88 -16.49
C TYR A 297 10.77 -8.11 -16.37
N LYS A 298 9.54 -7.96 -15.87
CA LYS A 298 8.55 -9.01 -15.76
C LYS A 298 7.25 -8.59 -16.44
N GLU A 299 6.55 -9.54 -17.00
CA GLU A 299 5.26 -9.32 -17.65
C GLU A 299 4.16 -9.15 -16.60
N TRP A 300 3.94 -7.93 -16.19
CA TRP A 300 2.84 -7.55 -15.32
C TRP A 300 1.63 -7.06 -16.12
N SER A 301 0.46 -7.15 -15.50
CA SER A 301 -0.81 -6.64 -16.01
C SER A 301 -1.65 -6.07 -14.87
N GLU A 302 -2.67 -5.29 -15.18
CA GLU A 302 -3.60 -4.78 -14.16
C GLU A 302 -4.31 -5.92 -13.40
N PHE A 303 -4.47 -7.09 -14.03
CA PHE A 303 -5.11 -8.23 -13.39
C PHE A 303 -4.13 -8.98 -12.48
N LYS A 304 -2.89 -9.14 -12.88
CA LYS A 304 -1.81 -9.64 -11.99
C LYS A 304 -1.61 -8.70 -10.80
N GLN A 305 -1.66 -7.36 -11.03
CA GLN A 305 -1.54 -6.37 -9.96
C GLN A 305 -2.60 -6.57 -8.88
N VAL A 306 -3.88 -6.63 -9.23
CA VAL A 306 -4.92 -6.79 -8.20
C VAL A 306 -4.76 -8.08 -7.42
N LYS A 307 -4.45 -9.20 -8.08
CA LYS A 307 -4.20 -10.47 -7.38
C LYS A 307 -2.99 -10.38 -6.44
N TRP A 308 -1.93 -9.72 -6.89
CA TRP A 308 -0.72 -9.52 -6.11
C TRP A 308 -1.01 -8.68 -4.85
N ASP A 309 -1.67 -7.54 -5.01
CA ASP A 309 -1.99 -6.63 -3.91
C ASP A 309 -2.89 -7.32 -2.87
N LEU A 310 -3.92 -8.05 -3.31
CA LEU A 310 -4.81 -8.78 -2.42
C LEU A 310 -4.11 -9.92 -1.68
N ARG A 311 -3.22 -10.67 -2.34
CA ARG A 311 -2.42 -11.72 -1.70
C ARG A 311 -1.43 -11.13 -0.71
N ARG A 312 -0.85 -9.96 -1.02
CA ARG A 312 0.03 -9.26 -0.10
C ARG A 312 -0.73 -8.81 1.15
N MET A 313 -1.90 -8.19 0.99
CA MET A 313 -2.77 -7.82 2.11
C MET A 313 -3.16 -9.04 2.94
N ALA A 314 -3.53 -10.14 2.30
CA ALA A 314 -3.89 -11.39 2.98
C ALA A 314 -2.71 -11.96 3.80
N ASN A 315 -1.51 -11.92 3.24
CA ASN A 315 -0.28 -12.36 3.90
C ASN A 315 0.08 -11.46 5.09
N ASP A 316 0.04 -10.13 4.92
CA ASP A 316 0.31 -9.18 5.99
C ASP A 316 -0.73 -9.30 7.11
N PHE A 317 -2.01 -9.49 6.76
CA PHE A 317 -3.07 -9.78 7.73
C PHE A 317 -2.78 -11.06 8.52
N ALA A 318 -2.45 -12.16 7.83
CA ALA A 318 -2.14 -13.45 8.47
C ALA A 318 -0.95 -13.37 9.43
N ASN A 319 0.01 -12.49 9.14
CA ASN A 319 1.19 -12.25 9.99
C ASN A 319 0.97 -11.11 11.00
N ASN A 320 -0.23 -10.54 11.08
CA ASN A 320 -0.57 -9.40 11.93
C ASN A 320 0.38 -8.21 11.75
N VAL A 321 0.60 -7.80 10.50
CA VAL A 321 1.44 -6.66 10.11
C VAL A 321 0.55 -5.56 9.53
N PRO A 322 0.56 -4.35 10.07
CA PRO A 322 0.01 -3.19 9.39
C PRO A 322 0.83 -2.88 8.15
N SER A 323 0.18 -2.49 7.05
CA SER A 323 0.88 -2.30 5.79
C SER A 323 0.37 -1.12 4.96
N SER A 324 1.31 -0.54 4.21
CA SER A 324 1.08 0.53 3.23
C SER A 324 1.33 -0.02 1.82
N ILE A 325 0.36 0.19 0.94
CA ILE A 325 0.44 -0.27 -0.45
C ILE A 325 1.08 0.83 -1.30
N PHE A 326 2.09 0.49 -2.07
CA PHE A 326 2.72 1.36 -3.04
C PHE A 326 2.17 1.08 -4.44
N THR A 327 1.39 1.99 -5.08
CA THR A 327 1.08 3.35 -4.66
C THR A 327 -0.33 3.73 -5.13
N PHE A 328 -0.83 4.88 -4.72
CA PHE A 328 -2.21 5.27 -5.08
C PHE A 328 -2.37 5.60 -6.56
N VAL A 329 -1.44 6.39 -7.12
CA VAL A 329 -1.44 6.83 -8.52
C VAL A 329 -0.15 6.46 -9.23
N ASP A 330 -0.18 6.35 -10.56
CA ASP A 330 1.05 6.26 -11.34
C ASP A 330 1.94 7.48 -11.11
N LEU A 331 3.25 7.26 -11.02
CA LEU A 331 4.24 8.30 -10.75
C LEU A 331 5.02 8.63 -12.02
N GLN A 332 5.09 9.91 -12.34
CA GLN A 332 5.77 10.39 -13.54
C GLN A 332 7.19 10.84 -13.20
N TYR A 333 8.13 9.92 -13.23
CA TYR A 333 9.55 10.24 -13.14
C TYR A 333 10.02 10.98 -14.40
N PRO A 334 11.15 11.70 -14.36
CA PRO A 334 11.65 12.45 -15.52
C PRO A 334 11.88 11.61 -16.78
N ASN A 335 12.17 10.34 -16.63
CA ASN A 335 12.54 9.43 -17.72
C ASN A 335 11.59 8.23 -17.90
N MET A 336 10.60 8.08 -17.04
CA MET A 336 9.65 6.96 -17.12
C MET A 336 8.39 7.21 -16.29
N ILE A 337 7.32 6.50 -16.63
CA ILE A 337 6.15 6.38 -15.77
C ILE A 337 6.28 5.10 -14.96
N GLN A 338 6.20 5.19 -13.65
CA GLN A 338 6.11 4.03 -12.78
C GLN A 338 4.64 3.66 -12.58
N SER A 339 4.23 2.53 -13.16
CA SER A 339 2.82 2.11 -13.26
C SER A 339 2.39 1.20 -12.10
N PHE A 340 2.71 1.58 -10.88
CA PHE A 340 2.29 0.90 -9.64
C PHE A 340 0.96 1.43 -9.10
N GLY A 341 0.45 2.53 -9.67
CA GLY A 341 -0.76 3.18 -9.20
C GLY A 341 -2.00 2.30 -9.28
N MET A 342 -2.87 2.37 -8.27
CA MET A 342 -4.23 1.84 -8.33
C MET A 342 -5.12 2.70 -9.24
N VAL A 343 -4.70 3.93 -9.51
CA VAL A 343 -5.34 4.84 -10.45
C VAL A 343 -4.38 5.13 -11.58
N ARG A 344 -4.82 4.84 -12.81
CA ARG A 344 -4.05 5.18 -14.01
C ARG A 344 -4.05 6.70 -14.21
N MET A 345 -2.87 7.27 -14.43
CA MET A 345 -2.70 8.69 -14.70
C MET A 345 -2.29 8.94 -16.17
N ASN A 346 -2.62 10.12 -16.69
CA ASN A 346 -2.06 10.63 -17.94
C ASN A 346 -0.80 11.49 -17.67
N LEU A 347 -0.17 11.99 -18.73
CA LEU A 347 1.03 12.83 -18.64
C LEU A 347 0.79 14.23 -18.02
N LEU A 348 -0.46 14.63 -17.83
CA LEU A 348 -0.87 15.85 -17.14
C LEU A 348 -1.21 15.61 -15.66
N HIS A 349 -0.85 14.45 -15.14
CA HIS A 349 -1.18 13.99 -13.78
C HIS A 349 -2.70 13.99 -13.50
N GLU A 350 -3.53 13.72 -14.52
CA GLU A 350 -4.98 13.59 -14.36
C GLU A 350 -5.39 12.12 -14.28
N PRO A 351 -6.32 11.76 -13.39
CA PRO A 351 -6.86 10.40 -13.30
C PRO A 351 -7.59 10.00 -14.59
N MET A 352 -7.15 8.91 -15.20
CA MET A 352 -7.83 8.34 -16.37
C MET A 352 -8.89 7.33 -15.97
N TYR A 353 -8.56 6.41 -15.08
CA TYR A 353 -9.48 5.40 -14.52
C TYR A 353 -8.86 4.72 -13.30
N LYS A 354 -9.73 4.14 -12.48
CA LYS A 354 -9.37 3.24 -11.38
C LYS A 354 -9.09 1.85 -11.96
N ARG A 355 -7.94 1.27 -11.62
CA ARG A 355 -7.61 -0.11 -11.98
C ARG A 355 -8.39 -1.12 -11.14
N PRO A 356 -8.44 -2.41 -11.54
CA PRO A 356 -8.99 -3.48 -10.69
C PRO A 356 -8.43 -3.50 -9.28
N ALA A 357 -7.15 -3.17 -9.09
CA ALA A 357 -6.49 -3.08 -7.78
C ALA A 357 -7.20 -2.11 -6.82
N TYR A 358 -7.68 -0.95 -7.30
CA TYR A 358 -8.42 0.00 -6.47
C TYR A 358 -9.65 -0.64 -5.83
N TYR A 359 -10.43 -1.34 -6.62
CA TYR A 359 -11.68 -1.96 -6.14
C TYR A 359 -11.40 -3.19 -5.28
N GLY A 360 -10.43 -4.03 -5.68
CA GLY A 360 -10.03 -5.20 -4.90
C GLY A 360 -9.56 -4.80 -3.50
N VAL A 361 -8.69 -3.80 -3.40
CA VAL A 361 -8.20 -3.27 -2.12
C VAL A 361 -9.35 -2.66 -1.30
N GLN A 362 -10.23 -1.87 -1.93
CA GLN A 362 -11.42 -1.31 -1.28
C GLN A 362 -12.31 -2.40 -0.66
N HIS A 363 -12.59 -3.48 -1.41
CA HIS A 363 -13.39 -4.60 -0.92
C HIS A 363 -12.68 -5.33 0.22
N LEU A 364 -11.40 -5.68 0.04
CA LEU A 364 -10.67 -6.44 1.06
C LEU A 364 -10.43 -5.62 2.33
N ALA A 365 -10.11 -4.34 2.23
CA ALA A 365 -10.00 -3.45 3.38
C ALA A 365 -11.31 -3.32 4.15
N SER A 366 -12.46 -3.37 3.46
CA SER A 366 -13.77 -3.36 4.11
C SER A 366 -14.07 -4.64 4.89
N LEU A 367 -13.55 -5.77 4.42
CA LEU A 367 -13.70 -7.08 5.07
C LEU A 367 -12.72 -7.25 6.24
N LEU A 368 -11.53 -6.67 6.14
CA LEU A 368 -10.44 -6.79 7.12
C LEU A 368 -10.28 -5.48 7.92
N HIS A 369 -11.39 -4.90 8.39
CA HIS A 369 -11.38 -3.72 9.25
C HIS A 369 -10.84 -4.05 10.66
N ASP A 370 -10.61 -3.04 11.51
CA ASP A 370 -9.98 -3.21 12.85
C ASP A 370 -10.76 -4.11 13.82
N GLY A 371 -12.02 -4.40 13.51
CA GLY A 371 -12.83 -5.35 14.25
C GLY A 371 -12.55 -6.82 13.92
N ILE A 372 -11.73 -7.08 12.88
CA ILE A 372 -11.40 -8.43 12.44
C ILE A 372 -9.94 -8.71 12.72
N GLN A 373 -9.67 -9.86 13.34
CA GLN A 373 -8.33 -10.30 13.71
C GLN A 373 -7.98 -11.63 13.03
N PRO A 374 -6.69 -11.86 12.70
CA PRO A 374 -6.27 -13.15 12.18
C PRO A 374 -6.44 -14.23 13.25
N ALA A 375 -6.98 -15.37 12.84
CA ALA A 375 -7.18 -16.54 13.69
C ALA A 375 -6.52 -17.77 13.07
N LYS A 376 -6.21 -18.75 13.90
CA LYS A 376 -5.77 -20.05 13.42
C LYS A 376 -7.00 -20.84 12.97
N VAL A 377 -6.92 -21.37 11.76
CA VAL A 377 -7.90 -22.32 11.22
C VAL A 377 -7.15 -23.46 10.59
N GLU A 378 -7.70 -24.64 10.67
CA GLU A 378 -7.17 -25.79 9.94
C GLU A 378 -7.99 -25.97 8.67
N VAL A 379 -7.30 -25.89 7.53
CA VAL A 379 -7.87 -26.06 6.20
C VAL A 379 -7.13 -27.18 5.48
N LYS A 380 -7.88 -28.16 4.99
CA LYS A 380 -7.36 -29.21 4.11
C LYS A 380 -7.91 -29.00 2.72
N ALA A 381 -7.05 -28.70 1.76
CA ALA A 381 -7.40 -28.57 0.36
C ALA A 381 -6.89 -29.79 -0.41
N TYR A 382 -7.76 -30.46 -1.14
CA TYR A 382 -7.43 -31.67 -1.91
C TYR A 382 -7.09 -31.29 -3.35
N CYS A 383 -5.90 -30.73 -3.55
CA CYS A 383 -5.36 -30.35 -4.84
C CYS A 383 -3.82 -30.42 -4.85
N ASN A 384 -3.23 -30.34 -6.03
CA ASN A 384 -1.77 -30.34 -6.22
C ASN A 384 -1.12 -28.97 -6.07
N ARG A 385 -1.87 -27.95 -5.64
CA ARG A 385 -1.41 -26.57 -5.43
C ARG A 385 -1.19 -26.29 -3.95
N LYS A 386 -0.27 -25.41 -3.63
CA LYS A 386 -0.09 -24.94 -2.26
C LYS A 386 -1.17 -23.90 -1.95
N VAL A 387 -2.04 -24.23 -0.99
CA VAL A 387 -3.08 -23.33 -0.49
C VAL A 387 -2.59 -22.64 0.77
N ALA A 388 -2.63 -21.31 0.78
CA ALA A 388 -2.51 -20.51 1.98
C ALA A 388 -3.91 -20.24 2.57
N SER A 389 -3.98 -20.11 3.88
CA SER A 389 -5.23 -19.81 4.58
C SER A 389 -4.99 -19.00 5.85
N VAL A 390 -5.98 -18.22 6.22
CA VAL A 390 -6.04 -17.51 7.49
C VAL A 390 -7.49 -17.44 7.97
N GLY A 391 -7.72 -17.72 9.25
CA GLY A 391 -9.02 -17.51 9.87
C GLY A 391 -9.30 -16.04 10.13
N LEU A 392 -10.57 -15.71 10.17
CA LEU A 392 -11.09 -14.39 10.48
C LEU A 392 -11.88 -14.49 11.78
N ALA A 393 -11.43 -13.81 12.83
CA ALA A 393 -12.16 -13.72 14.09
C ALA A 393 -12.69 -12.30 14.32
N ASN A 394 -13.86 -12.20 14.94
CA ASN A 394 -14.40 -10.92 15.41
C ASN A 394 -13.69 -10.45 16.70
N LYS A 395 -14.11 -9.31 17.26
CA LYS A 395 -13.50 -8.74 18.48
C LYS A 395 -13.67 -9.65 19.72
N GLU A 396 -14.72 -10.48 19.74
CA GLU A 396 -15.00 -11.43 20.78
C GLU A 396 -14.15 -12.71 20.66
N GLY A 397 -13.36 -12.83 19.60
CA GLY A 397 -12.52 -14.00 19.34
C GLY A 397 -13.26 -15.15 18.64
N GLU A 398 -14.53 -14.95 18.27
CA GLU A 398 -15.29 -15.93 17.51
C GLU A 398 -14.79 -15.99 16.06
N VAL A 399 -14.50 -17.19 15.57
CA VAL A 399 -14.14 -17.39 14.15
C VAL A 399 -15.38 -17.23 13.29
N ILE A 400 -15.38 -16.24 12.43
CA ILE A 400 -16.49 -15.89 11.54
C ILE A 400 -16.26 -16.28 10.08
N GLY A 401 -15.06 -16.74 9.74
CA GLY A 401 -14.72 -17.13 8.38
C GLY A 401 -13.27 -17.53 8.20
N ALA A 402 -12.92 -17.83 6.96
CA ALA A 402 -11.55 -18.07 6.51
C ALA A 402 -11.31 -17.45 5.14
N MET A 403 -10.07 -17.05 4.89
CA MET A 403 -9.59 -16.57 3.60
C MET A 403 -8.61 -17.60 3.05
N LEU A 404 -8.73 -17.94 1.77
CA LEU A 404 -7.95 -18.98 1.09
C LEU A 404 -7.46 -18.49 -0.27
N TRP A 405 -6.26 -18.92 -0.70
CA TRP A 405 -5.71 -18.63 -2.03
C TRP A 405 -4.58 -19.59 -2.39
N TYR A 406 -4.30 -19.75 -3.69
CA TYR A 406 -3.06 -20.41 -4.12
C TYR A 406 -1.86 -19.51 -3.90
N SER A 407 -0.84 -20.01 -3.21
CA SER A 407 0.35 -19.26 -2.79
C SER A 407 1.67 -19.73 -3.41
N ASP A 408 1.64 -20.76 -4.26
CA ASP A 408 2.82 -21.43 -4.82
C ASP A 408 3.49 -20.68 -5.98
N LEU A 409 2.75 -19.88 -6.75
CA LEU A 409 3.22 -19.20 -7.95
C LEU A 409 3.01 -17.69 -7.88
N THR A 410 3.76 -16.96 -8.71
CA THR A 410 3.48 -15.56 -9.04
C THR A 410 2.07 -15.42 -9.62
N PRO A 411 1.32 -14.34 -9.31
CA PRO A 411 -0.01 -14.12 -9.85
C PRO A 411 -0.06 -14.18 -11.38
N THR A 412 -1.12 -14.77 -11.90
CA THR A 412 -1.35 -15.01 -13.33
C THR A 412 -2.49 -14.18 -13.89
N ASP A 413 -2.61 -14.12 -15.22
CA ASP A 413 -3.76 -13.50 -15.90
C ASP A 413 -4.96 -14.47 -16.04
N GLN A 414 -4.89 -15.67 -15.47
CA GLN A 414 -6.00 -16.63 -15.53
C GLN A 414 -7.22 -16.09 -14.79
N LEU A 415 -8.37 -16.17 -15.46
CA LEU A 415 -9.67 -15.80 -14.93
C LEU A 415 -10.42 -17.03 -14.39
N ASP A 416 -10.12 -18.19 -14.92
CA ASP A 416 -10.76 -19.44 -14.54
C ASP A 416 -10.31 -19.89 -13.16
N LYS A 417 -11.21 -20.51 -12.43
CA LYS A 417 -10.99 -21.08 -11.11
C LYS A 417 -11.03 -22.59 -11.19
N ASP A 418 -10.16 -23.21 -10.41
CA ASP A 418 -10.20 -24.67 -10.24
C ASP A 418 -11.31 -25.02 -9.24
N ASN A 419 -11.98 -26.14 -9.48
CA ASN A 419 -12.92 -26.71 -8.53
C ASN A 419 -12.17 -27.63 -7.57
N VAL A 420 -12.10 -27.25 -6.28
CA VAL A 420 -11.29 -27.91 -5.28
C VAL A 420 -12.15 -28.37 -4.11
N SER A 421 -11.97 -29.61 -3.68
CA SER A 421 -12.55 -30.05 -2.40
C SER A 421 -11.75 -29.48 -1.25
N VAL A 422 -12.43 -28.79 -0.33
CA VAL A 422 -11.83 -28.13 0.84
C VAL A 422 -12.58 -28.55 2.09
N GLU A 423 -11.84 -28.95 3.11
CA GLU A 423 -12.34 -29.21 4.46
C GLU A 423 -11.89 -28.10 5.41
N LEU A 424 -12.85 -27.46 6.08
CA LEU A 424 -12.64 -26.48 7.13
C LEU A 424 -12.94 -27.13 8.47
N LEU A 425 -11.95 -27.23 9.35
CA LEU A 425 -12.07 -27.87 10.64
C LEU A 425 -12.48 -26.86 11.73
N GLY A 426 -13.49 -27.24 12.55
CA GLY A 426 -13.96 -26.39 13.65
C GLY A 426 -14.83 -25.21 13.22
N PHE A 427 -15.44 -25.26 12.03
CA PHE A 427 -16.36 -24.22 11.54
C PHE A 427 -17.83 -24.60 11.79
N ASP A 428 -18.60 -23.60 12.22
CA ASP A 428 -20.05 -23.65 12.16
C ASP A 428 -20.52 -23.21 10.76
N VAL A 429 -21.45 -23.98 10.18
CA VAL A 429 -21.89 -23.86 8.79
C VAL A 429 -22.96 -22.82 8.56
N ASP A 430 -23.59 -22.34 9.62
CA ASP A 430 -24.78 -21.50 9.47
C ASP A 430 -24.45 -20.19 8.74
N ASN A 431 -25.03 -20.08 7.54
CA ASN A 431 -24.98 -18.88 6.72
C ASN A 431 -23.60 -18.47 6.16
N LEU A 432 -22.68 -19.41 5.90
CA LEU A 432 -21.47 -19.12 5.16
C LEU A 432 -21.80 -18.73 3.71
N VAL A 433 -21.10 -17.71 3.23
CA VAL A 433 -21.12 -17.26 1.84
C VAL A 433 -19.71 -17.20 1.27
N TYR A 434 -19.61 -17.31 -0.03
CA TYR A 434 -18.37 -17.12 -0.77
C TYR A 434 -18.26 -15.66 -1.20
N VAL A 435 -17.13 -15.01 -0.91
CA VAL A 435 -16.85 -13.62 -1.31
C VAL A 435 -15.63 -13.58 -2.20
N GLU A 436 -15.76 -12.89 -3.31
CA GLU A 436 -14.66 -12.60 -4.24
C GLU A 436 -14.23 -11.14 -4.10
N PRO A 437 -13.06 -10.84 -3.50
CA PRO A 437 -12.65 -9.46 -3.25
C PRO A 437 -12.40 -8.64 -4.52
N ILE A 438 -11.94 -9.25 -5.63
CA ILE A 438 -11.70 -8.48 -6.87
C ILE A 438 -12.98 -7.76 -7.33
N THR A 439 -14.13 -8.46 -7.32
CA THR A 439 -15.42 -7.93 -7.79
C THR A 439 -16.32 -7.41 -6.69
N GLY A 440 -16.08 -7.86 -5.45
CA GLY A 440 -16.96 -7.62 -4.31
C GLY A 440 -18.26 -8.44 -4.38
N TYR A 441 -18.37 -9.43 -5.28
CA TYR A 441 -19.55 -10.28 -5.36
C TYR A 441 -19.57 -11.28 -4.22
N VAL A 442 -20.80 -11.55 -3.76
CA VAL A 442 -21.11 -12.50 -2.71
C VAL A 442 -22.00 -13.59 -3.30
N HIS A 443 -21.59 -14.84 -3.12
CA HIS A 443 -22.23 -15.99 -3.70
C HIS A 443 -22.73 -16.95 -2.63
N ASP A 444 -23.82 -17.66 -2.96
CA ASP A 444 -24.36 -18.74 -2.14
C ASP A 444 -23.41 -19.94 -2.17
N LEU A 445 -22.95 -20.36 -0.99
CA LEU A 445 -22.04 -21.49 -0.86
C LEU A 445 -22.77 -22.84 -0.75
N ARG A 446 -24.08 -22.85 -0.48
CA ARG A 446 -24.87 -24.07 -0.25
C ARG A 446 -24.75 -25.12 -1.36
N PRO A 447 -24.67 -24.77 -2.67
CA PRO A 447 -24.54 -25.77 -3.73
C PRO A 447 -23.29 -26.66 -3.64
N VAL A 448 -22.21 -26.17 -3.02
CA VAL A 448 -20.93 -26.90 -2.89
C VAL A 448 -20.66 -27.44 -1.49
N ILE A 449 -21.50 -27.14 -0.51
CA ILE A 449 -21.39 -27.73 0.83
C ILE A 449 -21.97 -29.14 0.79
N THR A 450 -21.09 -30.13 0.97
CA THR A 450 -21.48 -31.55 0.99
C THR A 450 -21.64 -32.10 2.39
N ARG A 451 -21.00 -31.50 3.39
CA ARG A 451 -21.14 -31.84 4.78
C ARG A 451 -21.04 -30.59 5.63
N GLY A 452 -22.07 -30.35 6.45
CA GLY A 452 -22.08 -29.34 7.50
C GLY A 452 -22.18 -30.01 8.86
N GLY A 453 -21.34 -29.61 9.80
CA GLY A 453 -21.39 -30.15 11.17
C GLY A 453 -22.21 -29.26 12.08
N LYS A 454 -23.12 -29.84 12.84
CA LYS A 454 -23.53 -29.34 14.17
C LYS A 454 -22.61 -29.99 15.19
N GLU A 455 -22.11 -29.21 16.16
CA GLU A 455 -21.24 -29.65 17.25
C GLU A 455 -19.81 -30.08 16.83
N GLY A 456 -18.88 -29.11 16.74
CA GLY A 456 -17.45 -29.38 16.50
C GLY A 456 -17.16 -29.96 15.12
N GLY A 457 -18.09 -29.79 14.19
CA GLY A 457 -18.08 -30.42 12.91
C GLY A 457 -17.21 -29.68 11.89
N ASN A 458 -16.81 -30.45 10.89
CA ASN A 458 -16.06 -29.92 9.74
C ASN A 458 -17.06 -29.52 8.66
N VAL A 459 -16.76 -28.39 7.99
CA VAL A 459 -17.43 -28.02 6.73
C VAL A 459 -16.64 -28.61 5.59
N ILE A 460 -17.27 -29.39 4.75
CA ILE A 460 -16.68 -29.90 3.52
C ILE A 460 -17.37 -29.21 2.35
N CYS A 461 -16.59 -28.48 1.57
CA CYS A 461 -17.00 -27.92 0.29
C CYS A 461 -16.41 -28.78 -0.82
N SER A 462 -17.25 -29.41 -1.64
CA SER A 462 -16.83 -30.03 -2.90
C SER A 462 -16.94 -29.00 -4.00
N ASP A 463 -15.99 -29.01 -4.95
CA ASP A 463 -15.98 -28.09 -6.09
C ASP A 463 -15.98 -26.59 -5.71
N LEU A 464 -15.28 -26.23 -4.62
CA LEU A 464 -15.07 -24.84 -4.24
C LEU A 464 -14.22 -24.12 -5.30
N PRO A 465 -14.70 -23.00 -5.87
CA PRO A 465 -13.91 -22.25 -6.84
C PRO A 465 -12.68 -21.60 -6.20
N MET A 466 -11.48 -22.07 -6.56
CA MET A 466 -10.20 -21.61 -6.02
C MET A 466 -9.29 -21.09 -7.12
N TRP A 467 -8.48 -20.10 -6.81
CA TRP A 467 -7.48 -19.52 -7.72
C TRP A 467 -6.33 -18.84 -6.97
N ASP A 468 -5.48 -18.13 -7.72
CA ASP A 468 -4.31 -17.39 -7.22
C ASP A 468 -4.64 -15.96 -6.72
N SER A 469 -5.87 -15.76 -6.25
CA SER A 469 -6.33 -14.57 -5.52
C SER A 469 -7.13 -14.98 -4.30
N PRO A 470 -7.08 -14.23 -3.19
CA PRO A 470 -7.87 -14.55 -2.02
C PRO A 470 -9.37 -14.63 -2.31
N ILE A 471 -9.99 -15.69 -1.79
CA ILE A 471 -11.45 -15.83 -1.65
C ILE A 471 -11.77 -15.92 -0.15
N LEU A 472 -12.96 -15.52 0.24
CA LEU A 472 -13.39 -15.65 1.63
C LEU A 472 -14.62 -16.55 1.74
N LEU A 473 -14.57 -17.44 2.72
CA LEU A 473 -15.74 -18.17 3.22
C LEU A 473 -16.07 -17.54 4.57
N ILE A 474 -17.17 -16.80 4.65
CA ILE A 474 -17.47 -15.95 5.81
C ILE A 474 -18.96 -15.96 6.15
N LYS A 475 -19.30 -15.80 7.44
CA LYS A 475 -20.70 -15.64 7.87
C LYS A 475 -21.33 -14.43 7.21
N LYS A 476 -22.47 -14.60 6.53
CA LYS A 476 -23.21 -13.54 5.84
C LYS A 476 -23.53 -12.36 6.75
N SER A 477 -23.79 -12.64 8.03
CA SER A 477 -24.08 -11.62 9.06
C SER A 477 -22.92 -10.66 9.35
N ALA A 478 -21.69 -11.05 8.99
CA ALA A 478 -20.50 -10.19 9.13
C ALA A 478 -20.32 -9.20 7.93
N LEU A 479 -21.18 -9.26 6.92
CA LEU A 479 -21.07 -8.48 5.71
C LEU A 479 -22.10 -7.34 5.64
N LYS A 480 -21.64 -6.20 5.12
CA LYS A 480 -22.54 -5.15 4.63
C LYS A 480 -22.75 -5.37 3.12
N LEU A 481 -24.00 -5.60 2.72
CA LEU A 481 -24.35 -5.85 1.33
C LEU A 481 -25.15 -4.69 0.76
N LYS A 482 -24.92 -4.37 -0.53
CA LYS A 482 -25.77 -3.45 -1.28
C LYS A 482 -27.18 -4.03 -1.34
N LYS A 483 -28.17 -3.17 -1.09
CA LYS A 483 -29.58 -3.50 -1.24
C LYS A 483 -29.96 -3.65 -2.71
#